data_d1eccfa528aaf84e11646f941f229243
#
_entry.id   d1eccfa528aaf84e11646f941f229243
#
_cell.length_a   1.000
_cell.length_b   1.000
_cell.length_c   1.000
_cell.angle_alpha   90.00
_cell.angle_beta   90.00
_cell.angle_gamma   90.00
#
_symmetry.space_group_name_H-M   'P 1'
#
loop_
_entity.id
_entity.type
_entity.pdbx_description
1 polymer ?
#
loop_
_entity_poly.entity_id
_entity_poly.type
_entity_poly.pdbx_seq_one_letter_code
_entity_poly.pdbx_strand_id
1 'polypeptide(L)'
;MLTLTAITVRYGDRQVLHGVDVSVARGELLAVLGANGSGKSTLLRAAAGLEPMAAGEVTLDGATCDPLDIAMVFQHIHLVRRRTVLDNVCAGALGRLPLHHSLHPALFPKDLREEAMACLDRVGLADRAHDRAGRLSGGQQQRVAVARALCQRPRVLFADEPVSALDPAASDQVLGLLAELAHEENLAVLAVLHQPSLAARHADRVVGLREGRVALDGPPQDNVDILYQPTTVKAAS
;
A
#
# COMPACT_ATOMS: atom_id res chain seq x y z
N MET A 1 0.08 -4.77 15.49
CA MET A 1 -0.33 -3.38 15.23
C MET A 1 0.88 -2.61 14.70
N LEU A 2 0.74 -1.96 13.55
CA LEU A 2 1.71 -0.99 13.04
C LEU A 2 1.48 0.34 13.73
N THR A 3 2.54 1.01 14.17
CA THR A 3 2.46 2.36 14.77
C THR A 3 3.51 3.26 14.14
N LEU A 4 3.06 4.41 13.64
CA LEU A 4 3.87 5.52 13.14
C LEU A 4 3.82 6.62 14.19
N THR A 5 4.98 6.99 14.74
CA THR A 5 5.05 7.99 15.84
C THR A 5 5.86 9.19 15.39
N ALA A 6 5.27 10.37 15.47
CA ALA A 6 5.88 11.68 15.20
C ALA A 6 6.62 11.75 13.83
N ILE A 7 6.08 11.10 12.79
CA ILE A 7 6.72 11.01 11.48
C ILE A 7 6.90 12.41 10.88
N THR A 8 8.16 12.79 10.67
CA THR A 8 8.55 14.07 10.11
C THR A 8 9.43 13.86 8.90
N VAL A 9 9.05 14.46 7.77
CA VAL A 9 9.81 14.36 6.50
C VAL A 9 10.06 15.74 5.95
N ARG A 10 11.30 15.98 5.45
CA ARG A 10 11.74 17.24 4.85
C ARG A 10 12.44 16.98 3.52
N TYR A 11 12.19 17.82 2.54
CA TYR A 11 12.91 17.88 1.25
C TYR A 11 13.60 19.24 1.16
N GLY A 12 14.91 19.25 1.43
CA GLY A 12 15.66 20.52 1.62
C GLY A 12 15.05 21.33 2.75
N ASP A 13 14.67 22.58 2.49
CA ASP A 13 14.08 23.48 3.48
C ASP A 13 12.56 23.26 3.67
N ARG A 14 11.93 22.51 2.77
CA ARG A 14 10.47 22.28 2.84
C ARG A 14 10.15 21.07 3.71
N GLN A 15 9.46 21.30 4.81
CA GLN A 15 8.88 20.23 5.60
C GLN A 15 7.53 19.81 4.99
N VAL A 16 7.34 18.50 4.80
CA VAL A 16 6.14 17.91 4.16
C VAL A 16 5.28 17.17 5.17
N LEU A 17 5.89 16.52 6.15
CA LEU A 17 5.17 15.90 7.28
C LEU A 17 5.64 16.53 8.59
N HIS A 18 4.68 16.81 9.47
CA HIS A 18 4.87 17.62 10.66
C HIS A 18 4.54 16.82 11.94
N GLY A 19 5.23 15.70 12.18
CA GLY A 19 4.99 14.88 13.37
C GLY A 19 3.65 14.14 13.25
N VAL A 20 3.51 13.29 12.26
CA VAL A 20 2.29 12.51 11.99
C VAL A 20 2.29 11.26 12.85
N ASP A 21 1.21 11.06 13.61
CA ASP A 21 0.94 9.87 14.39
C ASP A 21 -0.22 9.11 13.75
N VAL A 22 0.02 7.82 13.40
CA VAL A 22 -1.00 6.92 12.82
C VAL A 22 -0.73 5.50 13.31
N SER A 23 -1.76 4.78 13.67
CA SER A 23 -1.68 3.35 13.95
C SER A 23 -2.61 2.56 13.04
N VAL A 24 -2.24 1.31 12.71
CA VAL A 24 -3.08 0.38 11.96
C VAL A 24 -3.10 -0.95 12.70
N ALA A 25 -4.29 -1.42 13.04
CA ALA A 25 -4.44 -2.70 13.70
C ALA A 25 -4.22 -3.86 12.71
N ARG A 26 -3.93 -5.04 13.22
CA ARG A 26 -4.03 -6.25 12.40
C ARG A 26 -5.49 -6.50 12.08
N GLY A 27 -5.78 -6.92 10.86
CA GLY A 27 -7.14 -7.12 10.41
C GLY A 27 -7.86 -5.81 10.05
N GLU A 28 -7.14 -4.69 9.92
CA GLU A 28 -7.72 -3.38 9.60
C GLU A 28 -7.29 -2.91 8.22
N LEU A 29 -8.24 -2.45 7.42
CA LEU A 29 -7.99 -1.62 6.24
C LEU A 29 -8.18 -0.14 6.60
N LEU A 30 -7.07 0.57 6.78
CA LEU A 30 -7.04 2.01 7.00
C LEU A 30 -6.91 2.75 5.68
N ALA A 31 -7.85 3.65 5.37
CA ALA A 31 -7.72 4.56 4.23
C ALA A 31 -7.09 5.90 4.64
N VAL A 32 -6.09 6.36 3.88
CA VAL A 32 -5.51 7.69 4.04
C VAL A 32 -6.07 8.61 2.96
N LEU A 33 -6.81 9.65 3.36
CA LEU A 33 -7.42 10.64 2.50
C LEU A 33 -6.75 12.02 2.63
N GLY A 34 -6.99 12.90 1.66
CA GLY A 34 -6.53 14.29 1.68
C GLY A 34 -6.28 14.84 0.28
N ALA A 35 -6.15 16.16 0.18
CA ALA A 35 -5.86 16.83 -1.08
C ALA A 35 -4.50 16.42 -1.68
N ASN A 36 -4.30 16.71 -2.98
CA ASN A 36 -2.99 16.52 -3.61
C ASN A 36 -1.93 17.37 -2.91
N GLY A 37 -0.77 16.75 -2.64
CA GLY A 37 0.31 17.43 -1.92
C GLY A 37 0.14 17.47 -0.40
N SER A 38 -0.88 16.83 0.19
CA SER A 38 -1.06 16.78 1.65
C SER A 38 -0.05 15.88 2.39
N GLY A 39 0.77 15.09 1.66
CA GLY A 39 1.81 14.24 2.26
C GLY A 39 1.47 12.75 2.32
N LYS A 40 0.36 12.28 1.76
CA LYS A 40 -0.09 10.86 1.84
C LYS A 40 0.94 9.86 1.34
N SER A 41 1.37 9.97 0.08
CA SER A 41 2.38 9.07 -0.50
C SER A 41 3.74 9.21 0.19
N THR A 42 4.08 10.42 0.68
CA THR A 42 5.29 10.66 1.49
C THR A 42 5.21 9.89 2.82
N LEU A 43 4.05 9.87 3.48
CA LEU A 43 3.83 9.12 4.71
C LEU A 43 4.05 7.61 4.48
N LEU A 44 3.43 7.04 3.43
CA LEU A 44 3.61 5.63 3.11
C LEU A 44 5.06 5.29 2.80
N ARG A 45 5.71 6.09 1.96
CA ARG A 45 7.12 5.85 1.56
C ARG A 45 8.07 5.98 2.74
N ALA A 46 7.86 6.96 3.61
CA ALA A 46 8.64 7.11 4.83
C ALA A 46 8.44 5.92 5.76
N ALA A 47 7.20 5.49 5.97
CA ALA A 47 6.86 4.33 6.79
C ALA A 47 7.41 3.01 6.21
N ALA A 48 7.52 2.89 4.88
CA ALA A 48 8.15 1.75 4.20
C ALA A 48 9.69 1.82 4.16
N GLY A 49 10.32 2.85 4.74
CA GLY A 49 11.75 3.05 4.67
C GLY A 49 12.29 3.46 3.30
N LEU A 50 11.42 3.88 2.37
CA LEU A 50 11.78 4.31 1.02
C LEU A 50 12.13 5.80 0.93
N GLU A 51 11.76 6.57 1.95
CA GLU A 51 12.09 7.99 2.09
C GLU A 51 12.71 8.23 3.47
N PRO A 52 13.77 9.03 3.59
CA PRO A 52 14.39 9.32 4.87
C PRO A 52 13.47 10.16 5.74
N MET A 53 13.30 9.76 6.98
CA MET A 53 12.63 10.55 8.00
C MET A 53 13.61 11.51 8.69
N ALA A 54 13.19 12.77 8.91
CA ALA A 54 13.94 13.72 9.70
C ALA A 54 13.75 13.47 11.21
N ALA A 55 12.61 12.93 11.61
CA ALA A 55 12.29 12.45 12.96
C ALA A 55 11.11 11.50 12.93
N GLY A 56 10.92 10.79 14.03
CA GLY A 56 9.85 9.80 14.22
C GLY A 56 10.36 8.36 14.14
N GLU A 57 9.46 7.43 14.38
CA GLU A 57 9.76 6.01 14.35
C GLU A 57 8.59 5.20 13.81
N VAL A 58 8.90 4.02 13.26
CA VAL A 58 7.94 3.03 12.77
C VAL A 58 8.14 1.75 13.57
N THR A 59 7.10 1.32 14.28
CA THR A 59 7.13 0.10 15.07
C THR A 59 6.04 -0.88 14.65
N LEU A 60 6.34 -2.16 14.73
CA LEU A 60 5.39 -3.25 14.50
C LEU A 60 5.34 -4.12 15.75
N ASP A 61 4.15 -4.17 16.40
CA ASP A 61 3.93 -4.85 17.68
C ASP A 61 4.90 -4.38 18.78
N GLY A 62 5.24 -3.08 18.79
CA GLY A 62 6.12 -2.46 19.78
C GLY A 62 7.62 -2.67 19.55
N ALA A 63 8.03 -3.36 18.48
CA ALA A 63 9.41 -3.50 18.06
C ALA A 63 9.72 -2.69 16.81
N THR A 64 10.99 -2.38 16.56
CA THR A 64 11.42 -1.76 15.29
C THR A 64 10.95 -2.62 14.12
N CYS A 65 10.30 -2.01 13.15
CA CYS A 65 9.74 -2.70 11.99
C CYS A 65 10.87 -3.16 11.05
N ASP A 66 10.88 -4.45 10.69
CA ASP A 66 11.75 -4.94 9.62
C ASP A 66 11.17 -4.46 8.27
N PRO A 67 11.98 -3.88 7.37
CA PRO A 67 11.52 -3.52 6.03
C PRO A 67 10.88 -4.69 5.25
N LEU A 68 11.26 -5.93 5.52
CA LEU A 68 10.66 -7.12 4.92
C LEU A 68 9.25 -7.43 5.43
N ASP A 69 8.88 -6.93 6.61
CA ASP A 69 7.51 -7.05 7.14
C ASP A 69 6.51 -6.16 6.38
N ILE A 70 6.99 -5.17 5.63
CA ILE A 70 6.15 -4.23 4.86
C ILE A 70 6.26 -4.55 3.37
N ALA A 71 5.15 -4.88 2.74
CA ALA A 71 5.07 -4.90 1.28
C ALA A 71 4.36 -3.66 0.76
N MET A 72 4.72 -3.22 -0.45
CA MET A 72 4.15 -2.03 -1.05
C MET A 72 3.59 -2.30 -2.45
N VAL A 73 2.34 -1.88 -2.67
CA VAL A 73 1.69 -1.80 -3.97
C VAL A 73 1.72 -0.34 -4.41
N PHE A 74 2.42 -0.06 -5.50
CA PHE A 74 2.60 1.30 -6.01
C PHE A 74 1.51 1.68 -7.01
N GLN A 75 1.22 2.96 -7.14
CA GLN A 75 0.35 3.53 -8.16
C GLN A 75 0.77 3.09 -9.58
N HIS A 76 2.07 3.16 -9.87
CA HIS A 76 2.65 2.59 -11.08
C HIS A 76 3.03 1.14 -10.81
N ILE A 77 2.37 0.21 -11.46
CA ILE A 77 2.37 -1.22 -11.12
C ILE A 77 3.77 -1.89 -11.24
N HIS A 78 4.66 -1.35 -12.07
CA HIS A 78 6.05 -1.81 -12.28
C HIS A 78 6.18 -3.33 -12.50
N LEU A 79 5.26 -3.95 -13.25
CA LEU A 79 5.42 -5.34 -13.67
C LEU A 79 6.39 -5.43 -14.87
N VAL A 80 7.19 -6.49 -14.89
CA VAL A 80 8.02 -6.80 -16.05
C VAL A 80 7.12 -7.38 -17.15
N ARG A 81 6.63 -6.52 -18.06
CA ARG A 81 5.59 -6.82 -19.05
C ARG A 81 5.87 -8.02 -19.95
N ARG A 82 7.17 -8.30 -20.22
CA ARG A 82 7.62 -9.42 -21.08
C ARG A 82 7.72 -10.75 -20.34
N ARG A 83 7.69 -10.74 -19.01
CA ARG A 83 7.72 -11.93 -18.14
C ARG A 83 6.32 -12.45 -17.89
N THR A 84 6.23 -13.69 -17.43
CA THR A 84 4.97 -14.29 -17.04
C THR A 84 4.42 -13.61 -15.78
N VAL A 85 3.12 -13.78 -15.55
CA VAL A 85 2.47 -13.37 -14.31
C VAL A 85 3.12 -14.05 -13.12
N LEU A 86 3.35 -15.35 -13.20
CA LEU A 86 4.01 -16.14 -12.15
C LEU A 86 5.42 -15.62 -11.83
N ASP A 87 6.24 -15.33 -12.85
CA ASP A 87 7.59 -14.78 -12.63
C ASP A 87 7.55 -13.42 -11.91
N ASN A 88 6.55 -12.58 -12.23
CA ASN A 88 6.35 -11.30 -11.55
C ASN A 88 5.96 -11.48 -10.07
N VAL A 89 5.13 -12.47 -9.75
CA VAL A 89 4.74 -12.76 -8.36
C VAL A 89 5.92 -13.34 -7.59
N CYS A 90 6.64 -14.31 -8.15
CA CYS A 90 7.86 -14.87 -7.53
C CYS A 90 8.89 -13.77 -7.20
N ALA A 91 8.97 -12.71 -8.01
CA ALA A 91 9.88 -11.60 -7.74
C ALA A 91 9.60 -10.87 -6.41
N GLY A 92 8.38 -10.98 -5.84
CA GLY A 92 8.07 -10.47 -4.51
C GLY A 92 8.88 -11.10 -3.39
N ALA A 93 9.33 -12.34 -3.58
CA ALA A 93 10.13 -13.08 -2.61
C ALA A 93 11.64 -12.81 -2.68
N LEU A 94 12.13 -11.94 -3.59
CA LEU A 94 13.56 -11.75 -3.83
C LEU A 94 14.32 -11.32 -2.56
N GLY A 95 13.71 -10.52 -1.69
CA GLY A 95 14.32 -10.07 -0.45
C GLY A 95 14.57 -11.17 0.59
N ARG A 96 13.91 -12.32 0.47
CA ARG A 96 14.02 -13.47 1.38
C ARG A 96 14.73 -14.68 0.76
N LEU A 97 15.14 -14.57 -0.51
CA LEU A 97 15.82 -15.65 -1.21
C LEU A 97 17.34 -15.50 -1.14
N PRO A 98 18.08 -16.63 -1.14
CA PRO A 98 19.52 -16.61 -1.38
C PRO A 98 19.85 -15.98 -2.74
N LEU A 99 20.96 -15.24 -2.81
CA LEU A 99 21.36 -14.48 -4.00
C LEU A 99 21.36 -15.32 -5.31
N HIS A 100 21.86 -16.56 -5.25
CA HIS A 100 21.95 -17.42 -6.43
C HIS A 100 20.56 -17.79 -7.02
N HIS A 101 19.51 -17.85 -6.21
CA HIS A 101 18.14 -18.05 -6.69
C HIS A 101 17.49 -16.75 -7.22
N SER A 102 18.05 -15.60 -6.89
CA SER A 102 17.52 -14.30 -7.29
C SER A 102 18.01 -13.81 -8.66
N LEU A 103 19.03 -14.48 -9.24
CA LEU A 103 19.70 -14.02 -10.46
C LEU A 103 18.84 -14.18 -11.74
N HIS A 104 18.00 -15.19 -11.81
CA HIS A 104 17.15 -15.43 -12.99
C HIS A 104 15.88 -16.20 -12.62
N PRO A 105 14.70 -15.88 -13.22
CA PRO A 105 13.44 -16.57 -12.91
C PRO A 105 13.47 -18.10 -13.07
N ALA A 106 14.30 -18.63 -14.00
CA ALA A 106 14.45 -20.08 -14.14
C ALA A 106 15.06 -20.76 -12.90
N LEU A 107 15.72 -20.00 -12.05
CA LEU A 107 16.33 -20.47 -10.80
C LEU A 107 15.39 -20.38 -9.59
N PHE A 108 14.18 -19.86 -9.76
CA PHE A 108 13.21 -19.84 -8.69
C PHE A 108 12.86 -21.26 -8.23
N PRO A 109 13.01 -21.56 -6.92
CA PRO A 109 12.69 -22.87 -6.35
C PRO A 109 11.26 -23.31 -6.64
N LYS A 110 11.01 -24.60 -6.61
CA LYS A 110 9.68 -25.16 -6.88
C LYS A 110 8.65 -24.74 -5.84
N ASP A 111 9.04 -24.76 -4.56
CA ASP A 111 8.24 -24.30 -3.43
C ASP A 111 7.83 -22.82 -3.55
N LEU A 112 8.74 -21.96 -4.03
CA LEU A 112 8.40 -20.56 -4.31
C LEU A 112 7.36 -20.43 -5.44
N ARG A 113 7.46 -21.26 -6.48
CA ARG A 113 6.46 -21.24 -7.56
C ARG A 113 5.09 -21.70 -7.08
N GLU A 114 5.04 -22.71 -6.22
CA GLU A 114 3.81 -23.19 -5.59
C GLU A 114 3.20 -22.10 -4.69
N GLU A 115 4.03 -21.41 -3.89
CA GLU A 115 3.60 -20.27 -3.09
C GLU A 115 3.08 -19.12 -3.96
N ALA A 116 3.79 -18.77 -5.02
CA ALA A 116 3.35 -17.72 -5.94
C ALA A 116 2.03 -18.10 -6.66
N MET A 117 1.81 -19.38 -6.94
CA MET A 117 0.52 -19.87 -7.45
C MET A 117 -0.59 -19.68 -6.42
N ALA A 118 -0.34 -19.98 -5.14
CA ALA A 118 -1.32 -19.73 -4.08
C ALA A 118 -1.63 -18.22 -3.94
N CYS A 119 -0.61 -17.34 -4.05
CA CYS A 119 -0.84 -15.89 -4.07
C CYS A 119 -1.69 -15.46 -5.30
N LEU A 120 -1.49 -16.09 -6.46
CA LEU A 120 -2.29 -15.83 -7.66
C LEU A 120 -3.74 -16.33 -7.51
N ASP A 121 -3.94 -17.45 -6.85
CA ASP A 121 -5.27 -17.98 -6.55
C ASP A 121 -6.06 -17.01 -5.64
N ARG A 122 -5.41 -16.47 -4.60
CA ARG A 122 -5.97 -15.46 -3.69
C ARG A 122 -6.48 -14.20 -4.43
N VAL A 123 -5.84 -13.82 -5.51
CA VAL A 123 -6.25 -12.64 -6.31
C VAL A 123 -7.10 -13.04 -7.53
N GLY A 124 -7.50 -14.31 -7.66
CA GLY A 124 -8.34 -14.83 -8.74
C GLY A 124 -7.67 -14.80 -10.12
N LEU A 125 -6.36 -15.10 -10.20
CA LEU A 125 -5.57 -15.07 -11.44
C LEU A 125 -4.66 -16.30 -11.63
N ALA A 126 -4.94 -17.41 -10.95
CA ALA A 126 -4.17 -18.66 -11.08
C ALA A 126 -4.17 -19.20 -12.52
N ASP A 127 -5.31 -19.09 -13.21
CA ASP A 127 -5.48 -19.48 -14.61
C ASP A 127 -4.62 -18.69 -15.61
N ARG A 128 -4.17 -17.50 -15.19
CA ARG A 128 -3.36 -16.56 -15.98
C ARG A 128 -1.86 -16.60 -15.64
N ALA A 129 -1.44 -17.52 -14.77
CA ALA A 129 -0.06 -17.60 -14.26
C ALA A 129 1.02 -17.61 -15.37
N HIS A 130 0.73 -18.25 -16.49
CA HIS A 130 1.65 -18.39 -17.63
C HIS A 130 1.50 -17.31 -18.69
N ASP A 131 0.50 -16.43 -18.59
CA ASP A 131 0.34 -15.30 -19.49
C ASP A 131 1.47 -14.27 -19.28
N ARG A 132 1.77 -13.48 -20.32
CA ARG A 132 2.65 -12.32 -20.16
C ARG A 132 1.92 -11.22 -19.43
N ALA A 133 2.52 -10.66 -18.39
CA ALA A 133 1.90 -9.60 -17.58
C ALA A 133 1.44 -8.38 -18.41
N GLY A 134 2.13 -8.07 -19.50
CA GLY A 134 1.75 -6.98 -20.40
C GLY A 134 0.47 -7.21 -21.22
N ARG A 135 -0.12 -8.41 -21.20
CA ARG A 135 -1.39 -8.72 -21.90
C ARG A 135 -2.62 -8.59 -21.01
N LEU A 136 -2.42 -8.39 -19.71
CA LEU A 136 -3.49 -8.26 -18.75
C LEU A 136 -4.12 -6.85 -18.79
N SER A 137 -5.40 -6.75 -18.41
CA SER A 137 -6.06 -5.47 -18.16
C SER A 137 -5.41 -4.72 -16.98
N GLY A 138 -5.66 -3.41 -16.84
CA GLY A 138 -5.14 -2.61 -15.73
C GLY A 138 -5.50 -3.19 -14.36
N GLY A 139 -6.76 -3.54 -14.14
CA GLY A 139 -7.21 -4.16 -12.89
C GLY A 139 -6.57 -5.54 -12.63
N GLN A 140 -6.38 -6.35 -13.69
CA GLN A 140 -5.66 -7.61 -13.55
C GLN A 140 -4.18 -7.38 -13.20
N GLN A 141 -3.51 -6.41 -13.84
CA GLN A 141 -2.12 -6.06 -13.51
C GLN A 141 -2.01 -5.59 -12.06
N GLN A 142 -2.98 -4.82 -11.58
CA GLN A 142 -3.03 -4.37 -10.17
C GLN A 142 -3.17 -5.55 -9.21
N ARG A 143 -4.05 -6.52 -9.51
CA ARG A 143 -4.17 -7.75 -8.72
C ARG A 143 -2.88 -8.58 -8.73
N VAL A 144 -2.16 -8.65 -9.86
CA VAL A 144 -0.82 -9.27 -9.89
C VAL A 144 0.17 -8.53 -9.00
N ALA A 145 0.12 -7.18 -8.93
CA ALA A 145 0.97 -6.42 -8.02
C ALA A 145 0.65 -6.72 -6.54
N VAL A 146 -0.63 -6.92 -6.20
CA VAL A 146 -1.05 -7.39 -4.87
C VAL A 146 -0.51 -8.80 -4.60
N ALA A 147 -0.67 -9.75 -5.53
CA ALA A 147 -0.13 -11.11 -5.39
C ALA A 147 1.40 -11.12 -5.21
N ARG A 148 2.12 -10.25 -5.94
CA ARG A 148 3.57 -10.05 -5.76
C ARG A 148 3.90 -9.55 -4.36
N ALA A 149 3.12 -8.61 -3.83
CA ALA A 149 3.28 -8.11 -2.47
C ALA A 149 3.04 -9.23 -1.43
N LEU A 150 2.00 -10.04 -1.60
CA LEU A 150 1.71 -11.20 -0.72
C LEU A 150 2.84 -12.23 -0.74
N CYS A 151 3.47 -12.47 -1.89
CA CYS A 151 4.59 -13.40 -2.02
C CYS A 151 5.84 -12.98 -1.24
N GLN A 152 5.92 -11.74 -0.75
CA GLN A 152 6.92 -11.29 0.21
C GLN A 152 6.64 -11.84 1.62
N ARG A 153 5.43 -12.32 1.93
CA ARG A 153 4.91 -12.71 3.26
C ARG A 153 4.88 -11.53 4.23
N PRO A 154 4.29 -10.41 3.85
CA PRO A 154 4.30 -9.23 4.70
C PRO A 154 3.38 -9.42 5.90
N ARG A 155 3.61 -8.59 6.92
CA ARG A 155 2.68 -8.39 8.06
C ARG A 155 1.88 -7.10 7.88
N VAL A 156 2.38 -6.21 7.01
CA VAL A 156 1.78 -4.92 6.67
C VAL A 156 1.76 -4.76 5.16
N LEU A 157 0.65 -4.33 4.60
CA LEU A 157 0.50 -4.03 3.18
C LEU A 157 0.18 -2.54 2.99
N PHE A 158 1.07 -1.82 2.32
CA PHE A 158 0.83 -0.45 1.89
C PHE A 158 0.38 -0.41 0.44
N ALA A 159 -0.63 0.42 0.13
CA ALA A 159 -1.13 0.62 -1.21
C ALA A 159 -1.18 2.13 -1.52
N ASP A 160 -0.26 2.61 -2.36
CA ASP A 160 -0.18 4.01 -2.78
C ASP A 160 -1.02 4.21 -4.04
N GLU A 161 -2.23 4.75 -3.89
CA GLU A 161 -3.21 5.01 -4.96
C GLU A 161 -3.49 3.77 -5.85
N PRO A 162 -3.85 2.61 -5.26
CA PRO A 162 -3.90 1.34 -6.00
C PRO A 162 -4.97 1.29 -7.09
N VAL A 163 -5.89 2.26 -7.13
CA VAL A 163 -7.05 2.26 -8.04
C VAL A 163 -7.16 3.52 -8.90
N SER A 164 -6.18 4.43 -8.86
CA SER A 164 -6.25 5.75 -9.50
C SER A 164 -6.41 5.73 -11.02
N ALA A 165 -6.00 4.65 -11.70
CA ALA A 165 -6.04 4.48 -13.15
C ALA A 165 -7.04 3.38 -13.60
N LEU A 166 -7.95 2.95 -12.71
CA LEU A 166 -8.89 1.88 -12.98
C LEU A 166 -10.31 2.42 -13.18
N ASP A 167 -11.12 1.67 -13.91
CA ASP A 167 -12.56 1.91 -13.96
C ASP A 167 -13.23 1.60 -12.61
N PRO A 168 -14.46 2.08 -12.36
CA PRO A 168 -15.11 1.91 -11.06
C PRO A 168 -15.28 0.44 -10.64
N ALA A 169 -15.60 -0.48 -11.57
CA ALA A 169 -15.78 -1.88 -11.24
C ALA A 169 -14.46 -2.56 -10.86
N ALA A 170 -13.38 -2.27 -11.60
CA ALA A 170 -12.04 -2.77 -11.26
C ALA A 170 -11.53 -2.17 -9.94
N SER A 171 -11.87 -0.90 -9.66
CA SER A 171 -11.52 -0.23 -8.39
C SER A 171 -12.18 -0.91 -7.19
N ASP A 172 -13.48 -1.22 -7.30
CA ASP A 172 -14.21 -1.94 -6.26
C ASP A 172 -13.63 -3.36 -6.03
N GLN A 173 -13.27 -4.07 -7.12
CA GLN A 173 -12.66 -5.39 -7.00
C GLN A 173 -11.30 -5.35 -6.29
N VAL A 174 -10.44 -4.37 -6.61
CA VAL A 174 -9.11 -4.25 -5.97
C VAL A 174 -9.23 -3.85 -4.51
N LEU A 175 -10.12 -2.91 -4.16
CA LEU A 175 -10.32 -2.50 -2.77
C LEU A 175 -11.02 -3.57 -1.94
N GLY A 176 -12.01 -4.29 -2.53
CA GLY A 176 -12.62 -5.45 -1.89
C GLY A 176 -11.57 -6.52 -1.55
N LEU A 177 -10.68 -6.84 -2.50
CA LEU A 177 -9.57 -7.75 -2.27
C LEU A 177 -8.65 -7.27 -1.13
N LEU A 178 -8.30 -5.97 -1.06
CA LEU A 178 -7.47 -5.44 0.03
C LEU A 178 -8.18 -5.54 1.40
N ALA A 179 -9.50 -5.34 1.45
CA ALA A 179 -10.30 -5.52 2.66
C ALA A 179 -10.36 -7.00 3.07
N GLU A 180 -10.59 -7.92 2.13
CA GLU A 180 -10.55 -9.38 2.38
C GLU A 180 -9.20 -9.82 2.93
N LEU A 181 -8.09 -9.35 2.34
CA LEU A 181 -6.74 -9.66 2.82
C LEU A 181 -6.49 -9.10 4.22
N ALA A 182 -7.00 -7.91 4.54
CA ALA A 182 -6.92 -7.38 5.89
C ALA A 182 -7.65 -8.30 6.87
N HIS A 183 -8.93 -8.58 6.63
CA HIS A 183 -9.80 -9.27 7.57
C HIS A 183 -9.49 -10.77 7.70
N GLU A 184 -9.27 -11.47 6.57
CA GLU A 184 -9.09 -12.92 6.57
C GLU A 184 -7.66 -13.36 6.87
N GLU A 185 -6.66 -12.60 6.41
CA GLU A 185 -5.23 -12.91 6.65
C GLU A 185 -4.62 -12.14 7.82
N ASN A 186 -5.44 -11.34 8.51
CA ASN A 186 -5.01 -10.56 9.67
C ASN A 186 -3.84 -9.60 9.35
N LEU A 187 -3.82 -9.07 8.11
CA LEU A 187 -2.85 -8.06 7.68
C LEU A 187 -3.24 -6.68 8.20
N ALA A 188 -2.27 -5.86 8.54
CA ALA A 188 -2.48 -4.43 8.67
C ALA A 188 -2.37 -3.79 7.27
N VAL A 189 -3.47 -3.26 6.74
CA VAL A 189 -3.50 -2.67 5.39
C VAL A 189 -3.69 -1.16 5.49
N LEU A 190 -2.83 -0.38 4.83
CA LEU A 190 -2.93 1.08 4.74
C LEU A 190 -2.96 1.49 3.27
N ALA A 191 -4.09 2.07 2.82
CA ALA A 191 -4.31 2.45 1.44
C ALA A 191 -4.49 3.96 1.29
N VAL A 192 -3.70 4.61 0.43
CA VAL A 192 -3.94 5.99 0.01
C VAL A 192 -5.03 6.00 -1.04
N LEU A 193 -6.08 6.77 -0.80
CA LEU A 193 -7.21 6.91 -1.70
C LEU A 193 -7.49 8.39 -1.99
N HIS A 194 -8.05 8.67 -3.18
CA HIS A 194 -8.50 10.02 -3.56
C HIS A 194 -10.01 10.19 -3.46
N GLN A 195 -10.75 9.08 -3.49
CA GLN A 195 -12.21 9.08 -3.53
C GLN A 195 -12.78 8.69 -2.17
N PRO A 196 -13.39 9.65 -1.42
CA PRO A 196 -14.01 9.34 -0.12
C PRO A 196 -15.08 8.25 -0.20
N SER A 197 -15.81 8.19 -1.31
CA SER A 197 -16.84 7.17 -1.53
C SER A 197 -16.29 5.74 -1.58
N LEU A 198 -15.06 5.55 -2.09
CA LEU A 198 -14.39 4.26 -2.07
C LEU A 198 -13.93 3.90 -0.65
N ALA A 199 -13.37 4.86 0.08
CA ALA A 199 -13.02 4.65 1.48
C ALA A 199 -14.23 4.29 2.32
N ALA A 200 -15.37 4.99 2.13
CA ALA A 200 -16.61 4.73 2.85
C ALA A 200 -17.20 3.32 2.62
N ARG A 201 -16.89 2.70 1.46
CA ARG A 201 -17.38 1.35 1.14
C ARG A 201 -16.48 0.23 1.61
N HIS A 202 -15.19 0.46 1.67
CA HIS A 202 -14.21 -0.62 1.84
C HIS A 202 -13.34 -0.51 3.09
N ALA A 203 -13.08 0.72 3.59
CA ALA A 203 -12.20 0.90 4.73
C ALA A 203 -12.92 0.77 6.07
N ASP A 204 -12.22 0.26 7.07
CA ASP A 204 -12.71 0.19 8.45
C ASP A 204 -12.56 1.53 9.16
N ARG A 205 -11.50 2.29 8.83
CA ARG A 205 -11.19 3.61 9.39
C ARG A 205 -10.52 4.50 8.35
N VAL A 206 -10.67 5.80 8.53
CA VAL A 206 -10.08 6.84 7.69
C VAL A 206 -9.20 7.74 8.51
N VAL A 207 -7.99 7.99 8.01
CA VAL A 207 -7.12 9.08 8.45
C VAL A 207 -7.04 10.14 7.36
N GLY A 208 -7.40 11.36 7.69
CA GLY A 208 -7.32 12.50 6.80
C GLY A 208 -6.06 13.31 7.02
N LEU A 209 -5.24 13.48 5.96
CA LEU A 209 -4.07 14.36 5.99
C LEU A 209 -4.37 15.71 5.34
N ARG A 210 -4.02 16.79 6.06
CA ARG A 210 -4.06 18.14 5.56
C ARG A 210 -2.76 18.87 5.92
N GLU A 211 -2.07 19.39 4.92
CA GLU A 211 -0.80 20.12 5.10
C GLU A 211 0.22 19.36 5.98
N GLY A 212 0.36 18.07 5.73
CA GLY A 212 1.31 17.19 6.43
C GLY A 212 0.98 16.90 7.88
N ARG A 213 -0.27 17.10 8.31
CA ARG A 213 -0.78 16.81 9.66
C ARG A 213 -2.03 15.95 9.58
N VAL A 214 -2.30 15.18 10.63
CA VAL A 214 -3.58 14.49 10.79
C VAL A 214 -4.64 15.53 11.12
N ALA A 215 -5.67 15.63 10.30
CA ALA A 215 -6.82 16.52 10.47
C ALA A 215 -8.10 15.75 10.82
N LEU A 216 -8.15 14.46 10.54
CA LEU A 216 -9.26 13.55 10.82
C LEU A 216 -8.70 12.16 11.14
N ASP A 217 -9.26 11.49 12.12
CA ASP A 217 -9.05 10.07 12.40
C ASP A 217 -10.34 9.48 12.98
N GLY A 218 -10.99 8.58 12.27
CA GLY A 218 -12.27 8.04 12.68
C GLY A 218 -12.94 7.14 11.64
N PRO A 219 -14.23 6.82 11.85
CA PRO A 219 -14.98 5.99 10.92
C PRO A 219 -15.11 6.62 9.52
N PRO A 220 -15.28 5.79 8.45
CA PRO A 220 -15.25 6.28 7.06
C PRO A 220 -16.37 7.27 6.69
N GLN A 221 -17.43 7.36 7.50
CA GLN A 221 -18.58 8.24 7.28
C GLN A 221 -18.40 9.64 7.87
N ASP A 222 -17.32 9.88 8.62
CA ASP A 222 -17.03 11.18 9.19
C ASP A 222 -16.82 12.26 8.12
N ASN A 223 -16.99 13.51 8.50
CA ASN A 223 -16.98 14.68 7.61
C ASN A 223 -15.63 14.89 6.91
N VAL A 224 -15.37 14.08 5.87
CA VAL A 224 -14.13 14.13 5.07
C VAL A 224 -14.01 15.40 4.21
N ASP A 225 -15.07 16.17 4.05
CA ASP A 225 -15.08 17.40 3.24
C ASP A 225 -14.08 18.44 3.77
N ILE A 226 -13.79 18.43 5.08
CA ILE A 226 -12.81 19.31 5.71
C ILE A 226 -11.39 19.14 5.11
N LEU A 227 -11.08 17.98 4.55
CA LEU A 227 -9.78 17.67 3.97
C LEU A 227 -9.56 18.38 2.63
N TYR A 228 -10.63 18.80 1.96
CA TYR A 228 -10.62 19.37 0.61
C TYR A 228 -10.98 20.87 0.60
N GLN A 229 -11.35 21.44 1.76
CA GLN A 229 -11.64 22.87 1.87
C GLN A 229 -10.34 23.68 1.72
N PRO A 230 -10.34 24.80 1.00
CA PRO A 230 -9.19 25.69 0.93
C PRO A 230 -8.86 26.21 2.32
N THR A 231 -7.56 26.25 2.66
CA THR A 231 -7.08 26.83 3.92
C THR A 231 -7.42 28.32 3.92
N THR A 232 -8.33 28.72 4.79
CA THR A 232 -8.61 30.15 4.99
C THR A 232 -7.37 30.77 5.64
N VAL A 233 -6.52 31.41 4.85
CA VAL A 233 -5.44 32.23 5.36
C VAL A 233 -6.13 33.37 6.12
N LYS A 234 -6.16 33.31 7.45
CA LYS A 234 -6.45 34.50 8.25
C LYS A 234 -5.36 35.52 7.91
N ALA A 235 -5.69 36.54 7.11
CA ALA A 235 -4.86 37.71 6.98
C ALA A 235 -4.65 38.25 8.41
N ALA A 236 -3.41 38.18 8.86
CA ALA A 236 -3.00 38.86 10.07
C ALA A 236 -3.14 40.36 9.82
N SER A 237 -4.05 40.98 10.52
CA SER A 237 -4.25 42.42 10.60
C SER A 237 -3.15 43.02 11.45
#